data_37cb1c860454fb6fbb565c9738cb5886
#
_entry.id   37cb1c860454fb6fbb565c9738cb5886
#
_cell.length_a   1.000
_cell.length_b   1.000
_cell.length_c   1.000
_cell.angle_alpha   90.00
_cell.angle_beta   90.00
_cell.angle_gamma   90.00
#
_symmetry.space_group_name_H-M   'P 1'
#
loop_
_entity.id
_entity.type
_entity.pdbx_description
1 polymer ?
#
loop_
_entity_poly.entity_id
_entity_poly.type
_entity_poly.pdbx_seq_one_letter_code
_entity_poly.pdbx_strand_id
1 'polypeptide(L)'
;TGIFRTWYGLYDLQTAMQLASLLLLTVGVFYMIERNSRGKAIYTTNNSSFSPNIEEKLKGYKALTAFLICFMPIFIGFILPIIELSVWAFEVNLAFFNSKFLNTAFNTISLSFGTGMLCAGLALLINFSIRFKPGVLIKRFSGLLSIGYAVPGLILAVGMVQLLVHIDILVSSLDIVLTGSIFGLVLAYLIKTYALANSSIESGYERISQSLDDSSRVLGSSGLSMLINIHTPLMKTAFLTSVLLVMSDI
;
A
#
# COMPACT_ATOMS: atom_id res chain seq x y z
N THR A 1 8.73 -18.18 -8.39
CA THR A 1 9.21 -18.79 -9.66
C THR A 1 8.47 -20.09 -9.97
N GLY A 2 8.22 -21.01 -8.99
CA GLY A 2 7.53 -22.28 -9.24
C GLY A 2 6.14 -22.11 -9.84
N ILE A 3 5.27 -21.28 -9.24
CA ILE A 3 3.89 -21.01 -9.71
C ILE A 3 3.90 -20.46 -11.14
N PHE A 4 4.79 -19.48 -11.40
CA PHE A 4 4.90 -18.87 -12.73
C PHE A 4 5.37 -19.89 -13.79
N ARG A 5 6.37 -20.72 -13.46
CA ARG A 5 6.87 -21.77 -14.35
C ARG A 5 5.80 -22.83 -14.66
N THR A 6 5.00 -23.19 -13.66
CA THR A 6 3.92 -24.17 -13.85
C THR A 6 2.81 -23.58 -14.72
N TRP A 7 2.42 -22.33 -14.48
CA TRP A 7 1.35 -21.68 -15.23
C TRP A 7 1.76 -21.36 -16.68
N TYR A 8 2.88 -20.62 -16.88
CA TYR A 8 3.29 -20.18 -18.21
C TYR A 8 4.23 -21.13 -18.93
N GLY A 9 5.02 -21.93 -18.22
CA GLY A 9 5.97 -22.84 -18.81
C GLY A 9 5.39 -24.24 -19.12
N LEU A 10 4.51 -24.73 -18.24
CA LEU A 10 3.87 -26.04 -18.39
C LEU A 10 2.39 -25.95 -18.79
N TYR A 11 1.83 -24.74 -18.88
CA TYR A 11 0.41 -24.48 -19.17
C TYR A 11 -0.56 -25.22 -18.23
N ASP A 12 -0.09 -25.61 -17.05
CA ASP A 12 -0.88 -26.31 -16.04
C ASP A 12 -1.35 -25.33 -14.96
N LEU A 13 -2.54 -24.77 -15.19
CA LEU A 13 -3.18 -23.84 -14.29
C LEU A 13 -3.60 -24.52 -12.97
N GLN A 14 -4.02 -25.78 -13.03
CA GLN A 14 -4.52 -26.50 -11.86
C GLN A 14 -3.40 -26.74 -10.83
N THR A 15 -2.24 -27.22 -11.27
CA THR A 15 -1.08 -27.37 -10.40
C THR A 15 -0.54 -26.02 -9.91
N ALA A 16 -0.56 -24.99 -10.75
CA ALA A 16 -0.19 -23.64 -10.33
C ALA A 16 -1.10 -23.12 -9.20
N MET A 17 -2.42 -23.36 -9.28
CA MET A 17 -3.38 -22.99 -8.23
C MET A 17 -3.18 -23.77 -6.93
N GLN A 18 -2.82 -25.06 -6.99
CA GLN A 18 -2.49 -25.86 -5.80
C GLN A 18 -1.23 -25.33 -5.09
N LEU A 19 -0.18 -25.02 -5.85
CA LEU A 19 1.03 -24.38 -5.30
C LEU A 19 0.73 -23.00 -4.69
N ALA A 20 -0.13 -22.23 -5.35
CA ALA A 20 -0.57 -20.93 -4.87
C ALA A 20 -1.35 -21.05 -3.54
N SER A 21 -2.26 -22.02 -3.43
CA SER A 21 -3.03 -22.25 -2.20
C SER A 21 -2.15 -22.69 -1.02
N LEU A 22 -1.15 -23.52 -1.27
CA LEU A 22 -0.17 -23.95 -0.25
C LEU A 22 0.65 -22.76 0.24
N LEU A 23 1.09 -21.88 -0.66
CA LEU A 23 1.81 -20.65 -0.30
C LEU A 23 0.92 -19.71 0.51
N LEU A 24 -0.35 -19.53 0.10
CA LEU A 24 -1.31 -18.71 0.82
C LEU A 24 -1.55 -19.22 2.24
N LEU A 25 -1.68 -20.55 2.40
CA LEU A 25 -1.83 -21.19 3.70
C LEU A 25 -0.62 -20.91 4.59
N THR A 26 0.59 -21.04 4.05
CA THR A 26 1.84 -20.77 4.76
C THR A 26 1.89 -19.31 5.23
N VAL A 27 1.60 -18.35 4.35
CA VAL A 27 1.54 -16.91 4.68
C VAL A 27 0.44 -16.64 5.72
N GLY A 28 -0.73 -17.27 5.59
CA GLY A 28 -1.82 -17.16 6.55
C GLY A 28 -1.43 -17.63 7.95
N VAL A 29 -0.70 -18.74 8.06
CA VAL A 29 -0.19 -19.24 9.35
C VAL A 29 0.79 -18.24 9.97
N PHE A 30 1.75 -17.73 9.21
CA PHE A 30 2.68 -16.70 9.72
C PHE A 30 1.96 -15.42 10.14
N TYR A 31 0.96 -14.98 9.38
CA TYR A 31 0.13 -13.83 9.74
C TYR A 31 -0.63 -14.04 11.06
N MET A 32 -1.19 -15.25 11.26
CA MET A 32 -1.88 -15.60 12.51
C MET A 32 -0.90 -15.61 13.70
N ILE A 33 0.31 -16.16 13.53
CA ILE A 33 1.35 -16.18 14.57
C ILE A 33 1.75 -14.73 14.92
N GLU A 34 2.01 -13.90 13.93
CA GLU A 34 2.35 -12.49 14.12
C GLU A 34 1.24 -11.75 14.86
N ARG A 35 0.00 -11.89 14.41
CA ARG A 35 -1.16 -11.25 15.04
C ARG A 35 -1.35 -11.66 16.50
N ASN A 36 -1.14 -12.94 16.81
CA ASN A 36 -1.20 -13.42 18.20
C ASN A 36 -0.03 -12.90 19.04
N SER A 37 1.17 -12.78 18.45
CA SER A 37 2.38 -12.31 19.15
C SER A 37 2.34 -10.81 19.44
N ARG A 38 1.72 -10.00 18.57
CA ARG A 38 1.65 -8.53 18.78
C ARG A 38 0.90 -8.13 20.03
N GLY A 39 0.03 -8.97 20.58
CA GLY A 39 -0.76 -8.68 21.78
C GLY A 39 -1.58 -7.40 21.64
N LYS A 40 -2.20 -6.97 22.73
CA LYS A 40 -2.85 -5.66 22.85
C LYS A 40 -1.86 -4.61 23.38
N ALA A 41 -0.72 -4.44 22.72
CA ALA A 41 0.21 -3.38 23.07
C ALA A 41 -0.43 -2.03 22.67
N ILE A 42 -1.18 -1.45 23.60
CA ILE A 42 -1.63 -0.07 23.48
C ILE A 42 -0.43 0.78 23.84
N TYR A 43 0.24 1.35 22.85
CA TYR A 43 1.22 2.41 23.05
C TYR A 43 0.46 3.69 23.41
N THR A 44 0.04 3.81 24.69
CA THR A 44 -0.37 5.09 25.22
C THR A 44 0.86 5.95 25.38
N THR A 45 1.12 6.82 24.43
CA THR A 45 1.99 7.97 24.66
C THR A 45 1.31 8.83 25.72
N ASN A 46 1.68 8.63 26.98
CA ASN A 46 1.35 9.58 28.03
C ASN A 46 1.98 10.93 27.63
N ASN A 47 1.16 11.87 27.23
CA ASN A 47 1.52 13.27 26.94
C ASN A 47 1.96 14.06 28.20
N SER A 48 2.41 13.39 29.23
CA SER A 48 2.89 14.02 30.47
C SER A 48 4.40 13.85 30.58
N SER A 49 5.10 14.64 29.86
CA SER A 49 6.39 15.26 30.14
C SER A 49 7.14 15.45 28.82
N PHE A 50 7.19 16.69 28.41
CA PHE A 50 8.20 17.18 27.50
C PHE A 50 9.55 17.04 28.24
N SER A 51 10.10 15.83 28.26
CA SER A 51 11.52 15.67 28.59
C SER A 51 12.27 16.18 27.38
N PRO A 52 13.03 17.26 27.51
CA PRO A 52 13.91 17.67 26.42
C PRO A 52 14.79 16.46 26.11
N ASN A 53 14.71 15.95 24.88
CA ASN A 53 15.65 14.95 24.39
C ASN A 53 17.05 15.56 24.58
N ILE A 54 17.79 15.07 25.56
CA ILE A 54 19.20 15.44 25.73
C ILE A 54 19.91 14.77 24.56
N GLU A 55 20.11 15.52 23.49
CA GLU A 55 20.91 15.07 22.34
C GLU A 55 22.36 14.90 22.81
N GLU A 56 22.80 13.67 23.05
CA GLU A 56 24.21 13.38 23.27
C GLU A 56 24.97 13.54 21.95
N LYS A 57 25.78 14.57 21.86
CA LYS A 57 26.65 14.81 20.71
C LYS A 57 27.84 13.84 20.77
N LEU A 58 27.79 12.81 19.95
CA LEU A 58 28.93 11.91 19.75
C LEU A 58 30.10 12.70 19.14
N LYS A 59 31.31 12.52 19.71
CA LYS A 59 32.53 13.17 19.24
C LYS A 59 33.61 12.14 18.87
N GLY A 60 34.50 12.52 17.96
CA GLY A 60 35.66 11.72 17.57
C GLY A 60 35.31 10.40 16.90
N TYR A 61 36.05 9.34 17.21
CA TYR A 61 35.88 8.03 16.56
C TYR A 61 34.50 7.40 16.80
N LYS A 62 33.85 7.70 17.93
CA LYS A 62 32.49 7.21 18.22
C LYS A 62 31.45 7.80 17.26
N ALA A 63 31.61 9.05 16.85
CA ALA A 63 30.75 9.67 15.84
C ALA A 63 30.98 9.03 14.45
N LEU A 64 32.25 8.76 14.10
CA LEU A 64 32.61 8.12 12.85
C LEU A 64 32.09 6.69 12.75
N THR A 65 32.25 5.89 13.80
CA THR A 65 31.75 4.51 13.83
C THR A 65 30.23 4.46 13.76
N ALA A 66 29.53 5.31 14.50
CA ALA A 66 28.08 5.42 14.44
C ALA A 66 27.62 5.81 13.03
N PHE A 67 28.28 6.79 12.41
CA PHE A 67 27.99 7.20 11.02
C PHE A 67 28.19 6.04 10.04
N LEU A 68 29.33 5.32 10.10
CA LEU A 68 29.60 4.20 9.21
C LEU A 68 28.59 3.06 9.38
N ILE A 69 28.21 2.72 10.61
CA ILE A 69 27.21 1.68 10.88
C ILE A 69 25.85 2.06 10.29
N CYS A 70 25.44 3.34 10.41
CA CYS A 70 24.18 3.81 9.83
C CYS A 70 24.24 3.99 8.31
N PHE A 71 25.43 4.37 7.78
CA PHE A 71 25.61 4.60 6.34
C PHE A 71 25.74 3.32 5.53
N MET A 72 26.36 2.26 6.09
CA MET A 72 26.57 0.98 5.41
C MET A 72 25.29 0.36 4.81
N PRO A 73 24.18 0.23 5.54
CA PRO A 73 22.93 -0.28 4.98
C PRO A 73 22.42 0.60 3.82
N ILE A 74 22.55 1.92 3.94
CA ILE A 74 22.14 2.86 2.90
C ILE A 74 23.03 2.71 1.67
N PHE A 75 24.34 2.59 1.87
CA PHE A 75 25.29 2.42 0.79
C PHE A 75 25.05 1.12 0.01
N ILE A 76 24.95 0.00 0.72
CA ILE A 76 24.76 -1.33 0.08
C ILE A 76 23.34 -1.48 -0.49
N GLY A 77 22.32 -1.02 0.23
CA GLY A 77 20.93 -1.23 -0.15
C GLY A 77 20.37 -0.22 -1.14
N PHE A 78 20.99 0.95 -1.29
CA PHE A 78 20.48 2.03 -2.11
C PHE A 78 21.53 2.59 -3.09
N ILE A 79 22.68 3.03 -2.60
CA ILE A 79 23.66 3.72 -3.45
C ILE A 79 24.28 2.75 -4.46
N LEU A 80 24.71 1.58 -4.03
CA LEU A 80 25.35 0.59 -4.88
C LEU A 80 24.41 0.10 -6.01
N PRO A 81 23.16 -0.31 -5.75
CA PRO A 81 22.20 -0.64 -6.83
C PRO A 81 21.93 0.53 -7.79
N ILE A 82 21.88 1.77 -7.31
CA ILE A 82 21.69 2.95 -8.18
C ILE A 82 22.90 3.13 -9.11
N ILE A 83 24.11 2.99 -8.59
CA ILE A 83 25.33 3.09 -9.41
C ILE A 83 25.30 2.01 -10.50
N GLU A 84 25.04 0.75 -10.13
CA GLU A 84 24.98 -0.38 -11.06
C GLU A 84 23.92 -0.17 -12.15
N LEU A 85 22.70 0.20 -11.76
CA LEU A 85 21.62 0.51 -12.72
C LEU A 85 21.96 1.70 -13.61
N SER A 86 22.66 2.71 -13.08
CA SER A 86 23.10 3.87 -13.86
C SER A 86 24.15 3.48 -14.91
N VAL A 87 25.12 2.63 -14.55
CA VAL A 87 26.12 2.11 -15.49
C VAL A 87 25.42 1.37 -16.63
N TRP A 88 24.52 0.44 -16.31
CA TRP A 88 23.75 -0.28 -17.32
C TRP A 88 22.90 0.63 -18.20
N ALA A 89 22.29 1.67 -17.61
CA ALA A 89 21.51 2.65 -18.37
C ALA A 89 22.36 3.45 -19.37
N PHE A 90 23.62 3.73 -19.05
CA PHE A 90 24.56 4.39 -19.97
C PHE A 90 25.08 3.45 -21.06
N GLU A 91 25.18 2.15 -20.79
CA GLU A 91 25.57 1.15 -21.80
C GLU A 91 24.47 0.89 -22.83
N VAL A 92 23.19 1.05 -22.42
CA VAL A 92 22.05 0.93 -23.30
C VAL A 92 21.95 2.18 -24.18
N ASN A 93 22.04 1.97 -25.51
CA ASN A 93 22.01 3.02 -26.50
C ASN A 93 20.79 3.93 -26.34
N LEU A 94 20.97 5.26 -26.30
CA LEU A 94 19.91 6.28 -26.16
C LEU A 94 18.75 6.16 -27.18
N ALA A 95 18.92 5.33 -28.24
CA ALA A 95 17.86 5.00 -29.20
C ALA A 95 16.64 4.32 -28.54
N PHE A 96 16.75 3.81 -27.31
CA PHE A 96 15.62 3.29 -26.55
C PHE A 96 14.67 4.39 -26.01
N PHE A 97 15.12 5.64 -25.88
CA PHE A 97 14.27 6.78 -25.52
C PHE A 97 13.42 7.25 -26.71
N ASN A 98 12.70 6.32 -27.30
CA ASN A 98 11.75 6.60 -28.38
C ASN A 98 10.37 6.97 -27.82
N SER A 99 9.47 7.43 -28.70
CA SER A 99 8.10 7.80 -28.34
C SER A 99 7.32 6.66 -27.67
N LYS A 100 7.62 5.41 -28.02
CA LYS A 100 6.97 4.23 -27.43
C LYS A 100 7.35 4.07 -25.95
N PHE A 101 8.64 4.25 -25.63
CA PHE A 101 9.11 4.21 -24.22
C PHE A 101 8.45 5.32 -23.39
N LEU A 102 8.45 6.55 -23.91
CA LEU A 102 7.84 7.69 -23.20
C LEU A 102 6.35 7.49 -22.97
N ASN A 103 5.62 6.97 -23.96
CA ASN A 103 4.21 6.67 -23.81
C ASN A 103 3.96 5.56 -22.79
N THR A 104 4.77 4.51 -22.78
CA THR A 104 4.66 3.43 -21.79
C THR A 104 4.95 3.95 -20.38
N ALA A 105 6.01 4.73 -20.22
CA ALA A 105 6.36 5.34 -18.93
C ALA A 105 5.24 6.27 -18.43
N PHE A 106 4.69 7.12 -19.31
CA PHE A 106 3.57 8.00 -18.97
C PHE A 106 2.32 7.21 -18.56
N ASN A 107 1.98 6.15 -19.28
CA ASN A 107 0.85 5.29 -18.95
C ASN A 107 1.04 4.61 -17.59
N THR A 108 2.24 4.10 -17.29
CA THR A 108 2.55 3.48 -15.99
C THR A 108 2.43 4.48 -14.85
N ILE A 109 3.02 5.67 -15.00
CA ILE A 109 2.95 6.74 -13.99
C ILE A 109 1.50 7.20 -13.79
N SER A 110 0.74 7.39 -14.86
CA SER A 110 -0.66 7.82 -14.79
C SER A 110 -1.54 6.78 -14.11
N LEU A 111 -1.33 5.50 -14.44
CA LEU A 111 -2.07 4.40 -13.84
C LEU A 111 -1.76 4.25 -12.35
N SER A 112 -0.48 4.27 -11.97
CA SER A 112 -0.07 4.16 -10.57
C SER A 112 -0.51 5.37 -9.75
N PHE A 113 -0.43 6.59 -10.30
CA PHE A 113 -0.95 7.79 -9.65
C PHE A 113 -2.47 7.71 -9.46
N GLY A 114 -3.22 7.37 -10.51
CA GLY A 114 -4.67 7.22 -10.43
C GLY A 114 -5.10 6.16 -9.42
N THR A 115 -4.44 5.01 -9.41
CA THR A 115 -4.69 3.95 -8.41
C THR A 115 -4.31 4.41 -7.00
N GLY A 116 -3.19 5.10 -6.84
CA GLY A 116 -2.76 5.68 -5.57
C GLY A 116 -3.79 6.66 -4.99
N MET A 117 -4.33 7.55 -5.84
CA MET A 117 -5.40 8.49 -5.45
C MET A 117 -6.67 7.74 -5.02
N LEU A 118 -7.07 6.70 -5.75
CA LEU A 118 -8.23 5.88 -5.40
C LEU A 118 -8.03 5.13 -4.08
N CYS A 119 -6.88 4.48 -3.87
CA CYS A 119 -6.55 3.79 -2.62
C CYS A 119 -6.55 4.75 -1.43
N ALA A 120 -5.87 5.90 -1.56
CA ALA A 120 -5.81 6.92 -0.51
C ALA A 120 -7.19 7.50 -0.19
N GLY A 121 -8.00 7.76 -1.21
CA GLY A 121 -9.38 8.24 -1.07
C GLY A 121 -10.27 7.23 -0.34
N LEU A 122 -10.22 5.97 -0.75
CA LEU A 122 -10.96 4.87 -0.09
C LEU A 122 -10.50 4.69 1.36
N ALA A 123 -9.19 4.68 1.62
CA ALA A 123 -8.65 4.58 2.97
C ALA A 123 -9.10 5.75 3.85
N LEU A 124 -9.09 6.98 3.32
CA LEU A 124 -9.56 8.17 4.03
C LEU A 124 -11.04 8.05 4.41
N LEU A 125 -11.90 7.65 3.48
CA LEU A 125 -13.33 7.48 3.71
C LEU A 125 -13.62 6.37 4.73
N ILE A 126 -12.95 5.24 4.62
CA ILE A 126 -13.14 4.09 5.53
C ILE A 126 -12.69 4.46 6.94
N ASN A 127 -11.51 5.05 7.11
CA ASN A 127 -11.00 5.46 8.41
C ASN A 127 -11.85 6.59 9.05
N PHE A 128 -12.32 7.53 8.25
CA PHE A 128 -13.29 8.53 8.71
C PHE A 128 -14.57 7.86 9.24
N SER A 129 -15.11 6.89 8.50
CA SER A 129 -16.29 6.17 8.91
C SER A 129 -16.07 5.36 10.20
N ILE A 130 -14.92 4.71 10.36
CA ILE A 130 -14.54 3.98 11.58
C ILE A 130 -14.44 4.93 12.78
N ARG A 131 -13.92 6.14 12.58
CA ARG A 131 -13.74 7.13 13.64
C ARG A 131 -15.06 7.67 14.19
N PHE A 132 -16.04 7.94 13.31
CA PHE A 132 -17.30 8.58 13.70
C PHE A 132 -18.44 7.61 13.96
N LYS A 133 -18.47 6.45 13.31
CA LYS A 133 -19.46 5.39 13.52
C LYS A 133 -18.73 4.04 13.53
N PRO A 134 -18.12 3.66 14.65
CA PRO A 134 -17.35 2.42 14.76
C PRO A 134 -18.27 1.20 14.60
N GLY A 135 -18.61 0.85 13.37
CA GLY A 135 -19.35 -0.36 13.03
C GLY A 135 -18.41 -1.56 12.94
N VAL A 136 -18.78 -2.68 13.55
CA VAL A 136 -18.01 -3.93 13.47
C VAL A 136 -17.80 -4.36 12.00
N LEU A 137 -18.82 -4.13 11.16
CA LEU A 137 -18.78 -4.49 9.74
C LEU A 137 -17.70 -3.71 8.97
N ILE A 138 -17.62 -2.38 9.17
CA ILE A 138 -16.64 -1.52 8.48
C ILE A 138 -15.21 -1.87 8.91
N LYS A 139 -15.00 -2.13 10.21
CA LYS A 139 -13.68 -2.56 10.71
C LYS A 139 -13.27 -3.92 10.13
N ARG A 140 -14.19 -4.87 10.03
CA ARG A 140 -13.91 -6.17 9.41
C ARG A 140 -13.61 -6.02 7.91
N PHE A 141 -14.37 -5.18 7.22
CA PHE A 141 -14.16 -4.92 5.80
C PHE A 141 -12.79 -4.27 5.52
N SER A 142 -12.40 -3.25 6.28
CA SER A 142 -11.05 -2.66 6.20
C SER A 142 -9.96 -3.70 6.48
N GLY A 143 -10.15 -4.56 7.48
CA GLY A 143 -9.23 -5.64 7.79
C GLY A 143 -9.11 -6.66 6.65
N LEU A 144 -10.21 -7.04 6.01
CA LEU A 144 -10.21 -7.94 4.85
C LEU A 144 -9.47 -7.35 3.66
N LEU A 145 -9.73 -6.07 3.34
CA LEU A 145 -9.00 -5.38 2.27
C LEU A 145 -7.49 -5.31 2.55
N SER A 146 -7.10 -5.15 3.81
CA SER A 146 -5.70 -5.10 4.20
C SER A 146 -4.97 -6.45 4.06
N ILE A 147 -5.68 -7.58 4.05
CA ILE A 147 -5.11 -8.90 3.80
C ILE A 147 -4.59 -9.03 2.36
N GLY A 148 -5.16 -8.28 1.41
CA GLY A 148 -4.75 -8.30 0.01
C GLY A 148 -3.25 -8.06 -0.21
N TYR A 149 -2.62 -7.25 0.62
CA TYR A 149 -1.17 -7.00 0.56
C TYR A 149 -0.33 -8.23 0.93
N ALA A 150 -0.82 -9.06 1.85
CA ALA A 150 -0.13 -10.27 2.27
C ALA A 150 -0.20 -11.39 1.20
N VAL A 151 -1.13 -11.27 0.25
CA VAL A 151 -1.29 -12.25 -0.83
C VAL A 151 -0.19 -12.03 -1.87
N PRO A 152 0.60 -13.06 -2.21
CA PRO A 152 1.57 -12.97 -3.29
C PRO A 152 0.92 -12.52 -4.60
N GLY A 153 1.53 -11.55 -5.30
CA GLY A 153 0.95 -10.91 -6.48
C GLY A 153 0.51 -11.88 -7.58
N LEU A 154 1.26 -12.97 -7.79
CA LEU A 154 0.88 -14.01 -8.76
C LEU A 154 -0.44 -14.70 -8.41
N ILE A 155 -0.67 -14.98 -7.13
CA ILE A 155 -1.92 -15.62 -6.67
C ILE A 155 -3.09 -14.66 -6.87
N LEU A 156 -2.86 -13.38 -6.49
CA LEU A 156 -3.86 -12.34 -6.69
C LEU A 156 -4.21 -12.20 -8.18
N ALA A 157 -3.19 -12.19 -9.06
CA ALA A 157 -3.39 -12.07 -10.50
C ALA A 157 -4.25 -13.22 -11.06
N VAL A 158 -3.92 -14.47 -10.69
CA VAL A 158 -4.71 -15.64 -11.12
C VAL A 158 -6.14 -15.56 -10.59
N GLY A 159 -6.31 -15.24 -9.30
CA GLY A 159 -7.63 -15.11 -8.68
C GLY A 159 -8.47 -14.02 -9.33
N MET A 160 -7.86 -12.87 -9.65
CA MET A 160 -8.53 -11.75 -10.31
C MET A 160 -8.95 -12.10 -11.74
N VAL A 161 -8.08 -12.74 -12.53
CA VAL A 161 -8.43 -13.18 -13.87
C VAL A 161 -9.63 -14.13 -13.83
N GLN A 162 -9.59 -15.13 -12.94
CA GLN A 162 -10.69 -16.08 -12.77
C GLN A 162 -12.00 -15.40 -12.35
N LEU A 163 -11.92 -14.48 -11.38
CA LEU A 163 -13.08 -13.71 -10.93
C LEU A 163 -13.69 -12.90 -12.07
N LEU A 164 -12.85 -12.17 -12.81
CA LEU A 164 -13.30 -11.33 -13.90
C LEU A 164 -13.90 -12.14 -15.06
N VAL A 165 -13.31 -13.29 -15.42
CA VAL A 165 -13.89 -14.21 -16.42
C VAL A 165 -15.29 -14.67 -16.00
N HIS A 166 -15.48 -15.03 -14.73
CA HIS A 166 -16.81 -15.42 -14.25
C HIS A 166 -17.81 -14.26 -14.29
N ILE A 167 -17.37 -13.04 -13.96
CA ILE A 167 -18.21 -11.85 -14.07
C ILE A 167 -18.56 -11.57 -15.54
N ASP A 168 -17.60 -11.68 -16.44
CA ASP A 168 -17.81 -11.48 -17.90
C ASP A 168 -18.86 -12.46 -18.44
N ILE A 169 -18.85 -13.72 -17.99
CA ILE A 169 -19.85 -14.72 -18.35
C ILE A 169 -21.24 -14.32 -17.82
N LEU A 170 -21.33 -13.82 -16.56
CA LEU A 170 -22.59 -13.39 -15.97
C LEU A 170 -23.17 -12.13 -16.62
N VAL A 171 -22.30 -11.24 -17.11
CA VAL A 171 -22.66 -9.94 -17.68
C VAL A 171 -22.57 -9.97 -19.23
N SER A 172 -22.45 -11.14 -19.81
CA SER A 172 -22.31 -11.34 -21.27
C SER A 172 -23.42 -10.67 -22.11
N SER A 173 -24.59 -10.43 -21.51
CA SER A 173 -25.70 -9.70 -22.13
C SER A 173 -25.45 -8.20 -22.36
N LEU A 174 -24.43 -7.62 -21.73
CA LEU A 174 -24.10 -6.19 -21.83
C LEU A 174 -22.91 -5.87 -22.74
N ASP A 175 -22.32 -6.86 -23.42
CA ASP A 175 -21.13 -6.73 -24.30
C ASP A 175 -19.93 -6.05 -23.61
N ILE A 176 -19.83 -6.16 -22.26
CA ILE A 176 -18.74 -5.60 -21.49
C ILE A 176 -17.75 -6.72 -21.18
N VAL A 177 -16.47 -6.54 -21.53
CA VAL A 177 -15.37 -7.43 -21.18
C VAL A 177 -14.49 -6.73 -20.14
N LEU A 178 -14.52 -7.25 -18.91
CA LEU A 178 -13.72 -6.74 -17.80
C LEU A 178 -12.33 -7.38 -17.75
N THR A 179 -12.24 -8.65 -18.20
CA THR A 179 -10.97 -9.39 -18.25
C THR A 179 -10.02 -8.72 -19.23
N GLY A 180 -8.80 -8.38 -18.76
CA GLY A 180 -7.80 -7.67 -19.56
C GLY A 180 -8.06 -6.16 -19.74
N SER A 181 -9.11 -5.60 -19.11
CA SER A 181 -9.37 -4.17 -19.12
C SER A 181 -8.52 -3.41 -18.08
N ILE A 182 -8.38 -2.09 -18.29
CA ILE A 182 -7.75 -1.18 -17.32
C ILE A 182 -8.52 -1.22 -15.97
N PHE A 183 -9.84 -1.36 -16.03
CA PHE A 183 -10.66 -1.49 -14.82
C PHE A 183 -10.28 -2.72 -13.98
N GLY A 184 -10.15 -3.89 -14.62
CA GLY A 184 -9.72 -5.11 -13.93
C GLY A 184 -8.31 -4.98 -13.33
N LEU A 185 -7.40 -4.30 -14.02
CA LEU A 185 -6.05 -4.03 -13.55
C LEU A 185 -6.05 -3.09 -12.34
N VAL A 186 -6.78 -1.99 -12.40
CA VAL A 186 -6.93 -1.03 -11.29
C VAL A 186 -7.54 -1.72 -10.07
N LEU A 187 -8.54 -2.58 -10.27
CA LEU A 187 -9.17 -3.33 -9.18
C LEU A 187 -8.18 -4.29 -8.50
N ALA A 188 -7.34 -4.98 -9.29
CA ALA A 188 -6.29 -5.85 -8.75
C ALA A 188 -5.26 -5.05 -7.93
N TYR A 189 -4.83 -3.90 -8.42
CA TYR A 189 -3.93 -3.01 -7.70
C TYR A 189 -4.58 -2.44 -6.43
N LEU A 190 -5.85 -2.02 -6.47
CA LEU A 190 -6.59 -1.57 -5.29
C LEU A 190 -6.57 -2.62 -4.18
N ILE A 191 -6.87 -3.87 -4.50
CA ILE A 191 -6.87 -4.97 -3.52
C ILE A 191 -5.47 -5.20 -2.97
N LYS A 192 -4.45 -5.19 -3.84
CA LYS A 192 -3.06 -5.43 -3.46
C LYS A 192 -2.52 -4.31 -2.56
N THR A 193 -2.72 -3.04 -2.94
CA THR A 193 -2.00 -1.92 -2.34
C THR A 193 -2.80 -1.14 -1.30
N TYR A 194 -4.08 -1.47 -1.09
CA TYR A 194 -4.94 -0.79 -0.11
C TYR A 194 -4.33 -0.75 1.29
N ALA A 195 -3.69 -1.82 1.74
CA ALA A 195 -3.09 -1.89 3.07
C ALA A 195 -2.00 -0.83 3.30
N LEU A 196 -1.20 -0.54 2.27
CA LEU A 196 -0.17 0.53 2.32
C LEU A 196 -0.83 1.90 2.48
N ALA A 197 -1.87 2.16 1.69
CA ALA A 197 -2.65 3.39 1.80
C ALA A 197 -3.30 3.51 3.18
N ASN A 198 -3.94 2.43 3.65
CA ASN A 198 -4.64 2.40 4.92
C ASN A 198 -3.73 2.67 6.11
N SER A 199 -2.54 2.06 6.16
CA SER A 199 -1.59 2.25 7.26
C SER A 199 -1.12 3.70 7.39
N SER A 200 -0.86 4.37 6.26
CA SER A 200 -0.46 5.78 6.23
C SER A 200 -1.60 6.70 6.70
N ILE A 201 -2.81 6.46 6.23
CA ILE A 201 -4.00 7.23 6.61
C ILE A 201 -4.37 7.00 8.08
N GLU A 202 -4.34 5.76 8.55
CA GLU A 202 -4.61 5.41 9.96
C GLU A 202 -3.65 6.12 10.91
N SER A 203 -2.34 6.07 10.62
CA SER A 203 -1.32 6.80 11.37
C SER A 203 -1.53 8.32 11.34
N GLY A 204 -2.07 8.86 10.25
CA GLY A 204 -2.48 10.25 10.17
C GLY A 204 -3.62 10.58 11.14
N TYR A 205 -4.64 9.73 11.20
CA TYR A 205 -5.79 9.91 12.10
C TYR A 205 -5.42 9.78 13.57
N GLU A 206 -4.45 8.93 13.94
CA GLU A 206 -3.97 8.79 15.31
C GLU A 206 -3.37 10.09 15.87
N ARG A 207 -2.87 10.98 15.01
CA ARG A 207 -2.33 12.29 15.38
C ARG A 207 -3.39 13.36 15.62
N ILE A 208 -4.63 13.12 15.19
CA ILE A 208 -5.74 14.06 15.35
C ILE A 208 -6.47 13.75 16.65
N SER A 209 -6.50 14.70 17.59
CA SER A 209 -7.18 14.54 18.88
C SER A 209 -8.69 14.44 18.70
N GLN A 210 -9.35 13.68 19.58
CA GLN A 210 -10.82 13.59 19.59
C GLN A 210 -11.47 14.93 19.99
N SER A 211 -10.80 15.73 20.82
CA SER A 211 -11.28 17.05 21.21
C SER A 211 -11.49 18.00 20.04
N LEU A 212 -10.71 17.84 18.97
CA LEU A 212 -10.90 18.62 17.73
C LEU A 212 -12.21 18.24 17.02
N ASP A 213 -12.54 16.96 16.99
CA ASP A 213 -13.80 16.47 16.41
C ASP A 213 -15.00 16.99 17.20
N ASP A 214 -14.91 16.98 18.54
CA ASP A 214 -15.99 17.44 19.41
C ASP A 214 -16.17 18.96 19.30
N SER A 215 -15.08 19.73 19.27
CA SER A 215 -15.13 21.18 19.04
C SER A 215 -15.75 21.52 17.67
N SER A 216 -15.42 20.75 16.65
CA SER A 216 -15.96 20.93 15.31
C SER A 216 -17.46 20.67 15.26
N ARG A 217 -17.94 19.68 16.01
CA ARG A 217 -19.39 19.39 16.13
C ARG A 217 -20.14 20.50 16.83
N VAL A 218 -19.56 21.06 17.90
CA VAL A 218 -20.13 22.21 18.62
C VAL A 218 -20.26 23.43 17.69
N LEU A 219 -19.31 23.62 16.76
CA LEU A 219 -19.33 24.65 15.74
C LEU A 219 -20.25 24.33 14.54
N GLY A 220 -21.03 23.24 14.61
CA GLY A 220 -22.02 22.86 13.61
C GLY A 220 -21.49 22.05 12.42
N SER A 221 -20.20 21.68 12.40
CA SER A 221 -19.64 20.82 11.35
C SER A 221 -20.01 19.36 11.59
N SER A 222 -20.56 18.69 10.58
CA SER A 222 -20.93 17.27 10.66
C SER A 222 -20.77 16.54 9.32
N GLY A 223 -20.61 15.22 9.36
CA GLY A 223 -20.58 14.37 8.18
C GLY A 223 -19.53 14.80 7.15
N LEU A 224 -19.95 14.93 5.88
CA LEU A 224 -19.05 15.27 4.76
C LEU A 224 -18.39 16.65 4.91
N SER A 225 -19.10 17.64 5.50
CA SER A 225 -18.51 18.96 5.74
C SER A 225 -17.29 18.88 6.65
N MET A 226 -17.35 18.07 7.69
CA MET A 226 -16.24 17.82 8.60
C MET A 226 -15.07 17.09 7.90
N LEU A 227 -15.38 16.09 7.07
CA LEU A 227 -14.37 15.39 6.28
C LEU A 227 -13.63 16.35 5.36
N ILE A 228 -14.35 17.15 4.57
CA ILE A 228 -13.75 17.99 3.53
C ILE A 228 -13.03 19.21 4.14
N ASN A 229 -13.66 19.89 5.08
CA ASN A 229 -13.16 21.18 5.57
C ASN A 229 -12.14 21.04 6.71
N ILE A 230 -12.14 19.91 7.44
CA ILE A 230 -11.31 19.74 8.63
C ILE A 230 -10.33 18.59 8.44
N HIS A 231 -10.83 17.37 8.19
CA HIS A 231 -9.95 16.21 8.12
C HIS A 231 -9.08 16.20 6.86
N THR A 232 -9.62 16.49 5.68
CA THR A 232 -8.84 16.48 4.43
C THR A 232 -7.64 17.44 4.47
N PRO A 233 -7.76 18.71 4.92
CA PRO A 233 -6.61 19.58 5.05
C PRO A 233 -5.57 19.13 6.07
N LEU A 234 -6.00 18.57 7.21
CA LEU A 234 -5.11 18.04 8.24
C LEU A 234 -4.41 16.77 7.80
N MET A 235 -5.08 15.96 6.99
CA MET A 235 -4.60 14.67 6.50
C MET A 235 -3.78 14.75 5.20
N LYS A 236 -3.59 15.96 4.64
CA LYS A 236 -2.91 16.14 3.34
C LYS A 236 -1.56 15.44 3.25
N THR A 237 -0.75 15.50 4.30
CA THR A 237 0.57 14.85 4.33
C THR A 237 0.43 13.33 4.34
N ALA A 238 -0.43 12.78 5.19
CA ALA A 238 -0.69 11.34 5.23
C ALA A 238 -1.30 10.85 3.90
N PHE A 239 -2.18 11.65 3.29
CA PHE A 239 -2.78 11.36 1.99
C PHE A 239 -1.72 11.31 0.88
N LEU A 240 -0.86 12.32 0.77
CA LEU A 240 0.22 12.34 -0.21
C LEU A 240 1.22 11.20 0.01
N THR A 241 1.59 10.92 1.26
CA THR A 241 2.45 9.77 1.60
C THR A 241 1.79 8.45 1.17
N SER A 242 0.49 8.30 1.40
CA SER A 242 -0.29 7.15 0.96
C SER A 242 -0.23 6.96 -0.56
N VAL A 243 -0.46 8.04 -1.33
CA VAL A 243 -0.36 8.01 -2.79
C VAL A 243 1.04 7.59 -3.25
N LEU A 244 2.08 8.19 -2.68
CA LEU A 244 3.47 7.88 -3.05
C LEU A 244 3.86 6.43 -2.70
N LEU A 245 3.41 5.90 -1.55
CA LEU A 245 3.66 4.52 -1.18
C LEU A 245 3.01 3.54 -2.16
N VAL A 246 1.76 3.81 -2.55
CA VAL A 246 1.06 2.99 -3.55
C VAL A 246 1.74 3.09 -4.91
N MET A 247 2.11 4.30 -5.36
CA MET A 247 2.84 4.49 -6.62
C MET A 247 4.17 3.74 -6.66
N SER A 248 4.85 3.62 -5.53
CA SER A 248 6.15 2.92 -5.47
C SER A 248 6.02 1.41 -5.47
N ASP A 249 4.84 0.85 -5.17
CA ASP A 249 4.58 -0.60 -5.14
C ASP A 249 3.97 -1.13 -6.45
N ILE A 250 3.45 -0.25 -7.30
CA ILE A 250 2.91 -0.56 -8.64
C ILE A 250 3.99 -0.44 -9.70
#